data_dadb69257d214715ca10b5254b344c27
#
_entry.id   dadb69257d214715ca10b5254b344c27
#
_cell.length_a   1.000
_cell.length_b   1.000
_cell.length_c   1.000
_cell.angle_alpha   90.00
_cell.angle_beta   90.00
_cell.angle_gamma   90.00
#
_symmetry.space_group_name_H-M   'P 1'
#
loop_
_entity.id
_entity.type
_entity.pdbx_description
1 polymer ?
#
loop_
_entity_poly.entity_id
_entity_poly.type
_entity_poly.pdbx_seq_one_letter_code
_entity_poly.pdbx_strand_id
1 'polypeptide(L)'
;IKEGRQKNEVRRNYFCLLSSSKNTKFFITFAFIKNKKMSQQLSEQELVRRESLTRLRELGINPYPQALYPVTILSKEIKENYEEGKKVVIAGRLMSRRIQGKASFAELQDSEGRIQVYFNRDEICSEDDSTLYNDVYKKLLDIGDFIGVEGELFKTQVGEISVRVKKFDLLSKSLKPLPLPKTDSEGNVHDAFTDPEMRYRQRYADLVVNP
;
A
#
# COMPACT_ATOMS: atom_id res chain seq x y z
N ILE A 1 5.96 39.34 -31.17
CA ILE A 1 4.65 39.51 -31.81
C ILE A 1 3.69 38.53 -31.16
N LYS A 2 2.81 39.08 -30.32
CA LYS A 2 1.51 38.64 -29.75
C LYS A 2 1.31 37.15 -29.42
N GLU A 3 1.42 36.90 -28.12
CA GLU A 3 0.82 35.81 -27.36
C GLU A 3 -0.74 35.85 -27.43
N GLY A 4 -1.36 34.70 -27.73
CA GLY A 4 -2.79 34.50 -27.62
C GLY A 4 -3.12 33.56 -26.47
N ARG A 5 -3.54 34.11 -25.32
CA ARG A 5 -4.17 33.37 -24.21
C ARG A 5 -5.55 32.88 -24.67
N GLN A 6 -5.75 31.58 -24.75
CA GLN A 6 -7.07 30.98 -24.82
C GLN A 6 -7.55 30.57 -23.40
N LYS A 7 -8.47 31.36 -22.87
CA LYS A 7 -9.27 31.00 -21.70
C LYS A 7 -10.44 30.13 -22.18
N ASN A 8 -10.47 28.87 -21.79
CA ASN A 8 -11.66 28.04 -21.95
C ASN A 8 -12.64 28.31 -20.80
N GLU A 9 -13.62 29.13 -21.09
CA GLU A 9 -14.79 29.39 -20.26
C GLU A 9 -15.86 28.32 -20.55
N VAL A 10 -16.05 27.38 -19.63
CA VAL A 10 -17.15 26.40 -19.71
C VAL A 10 -18.42 27.08 -19.17
N ARG A 11 -19.23 27.63 -20.07
CA ARG A 11 -20.60 28.10 -19.77
C ARG A 11 -21.52 26.88 -19.59
N ARG A 12 -21.95 26.62 -18.38
CA ARG A 12 -23.13 25.76 -18.11
C ARG A 12 -24.38 26.58 -18.12
N ASN A 13 -25.18 26.41 -19.17
CA ASN A 13 -26.53 26.94 -19.28
C ASN A 13 -27.47 26.12 -18.37
N TYR A 14 -27.98 26.76 -17.33
CA TYR A 14 -29.13 26.26 -16.59
C TYR A 14 -30.40 26.92 -17.13
N PHE A 15 -31.28 26.12 -17.66
CA PHE A 15 -32.62 26.51 -18.13
C PHE A 15 -33.48 26.81 -16.92
N CYS A 16 -33.96 28.04 -16.79
CA CYS A 16 -34.88 28.46 -15.74
C CYS A 16 -36.29 28.43 -16.30
N LEU A 17 -37.13 27.50 -15.85
CA LEU A 17 -38.57 27.49 -16.12
C LEU A 17 -39.24 28.50 -15.19
N LEU A 18 -39.69 29.60 -15.76
CA LEU A 18 -40.55 30.58 -15.09
C LEU A 18 -41.99 30.10 -15.11
N SER A 19 -42.52 29.75 -13.96
CA SER A 19 -43.95 29.65 -13.75
C SER A 19 -44.43 30.90 -13.01
N SER A 20 -45.40 31.60 -13.65
CA SER A 20 -46.00 32.84 -13.18
C SER A 20 -47.01 32.54 -12.06
N SER A 21 -46.82 33.04 -10.88
CA SER A 21 -47.86 33.25 -9.87
C SER A 21 -47.51 34.45 -9.02
N LYS A 22 -48.49 35.34 -8.84
CA LYS A 22 -48.39 36.62 -8.12
C LYS A 22 -48.29 36.42 -6.63
N ASN A 23 -47.45 37.29 -6.01
CA ASN A 23 -47.38 37.56 -4.57
C ASN A 23 -46.74 36.47 -3.69
N THR A 24 -45.41 36.50 -3.62
CA THR A 24 -44.64 36.55 -2.35
C THR A 24 -43.14 36.67 -2.70
N LYS A 25 -42.54 37.77 -2.35
CA LYS A 25 -41.08 37.95 -2.48
C LYS A 25 -40.39 37.06 -1.42
N PHE A 26 -40.16 35.79 -1.78
CA PHE A 26 -39.19 34.97 -1.06
C PHE A 26 -37.81 35.27 -1.62
N PHE A 27 -37.04 36.04 -0.90
CA PHE A 27 -35.60 36.13 -1.13
C PHE A 27 -35.00 34.80 -0.76
N ILE A 28 -34.85 33.90 -1.71
CA ILE A 28 -33.97 32.75 -1.55
C ILE A 28 -32.54 33.28 -1.72
N THR A 29 -31.93 33.63 -0.60
CA THR A 29 -30.49 33.85 -0.55
C THR A 29 -29.83 32.50 -0.75
N PHE A 30 -29.49 32.18 -1.99
CA PHE A 30 -28.59 31.07 -2.28
C PHE A 30 -27.23 31.45 -1.67
N ALA A 31 -27.02 31.05 -0.43
CA ALA A 31 -25.70 31.02 0.15
C ALA A 31 -24.86 30.09 -0.72
N PHE A 32 -23.98 30.68 -1.52
CA PHE A 32 -22.89 29.96 -2.15
C PHE A 32 -22.07 29.38 -1.01
N ILE A 33 -22.38 28.16 -0.59
CA ILE A 33 -21.48 27.35 0.19
C ILE A 33 -20.30 27.09 -0.74
N LYS A 34 -19.30 27.97 -0.64
CA LYS A 34 -17.97 27.67 -1.12
C LYS A 34 -17.56 26.41 -0.38
N ASN A 35 -17.73 25.25 -1.02
CA ASN A 35 -17.12 24.03 -0.61
C ASN A 35 -15.61 24.29 -0.61
N LYS A 36 -15.13 24.80 0.53
CA LYS A 36 -13.72 24.80 0.86
C LYS A 36 -13.39 23.31 0.95
N LYS A 37 -12.93 22.73 -0.18
CA LYS A 37 -12.23 21.46 -0.13
C LYS A 37 -11.18 21.67 0.93
N MET A 38 -11.39 21.09 2.11
CA MET A 38 -10.33 20.93 3.08
C MET A 38 -9.29 20.08 2.35
N SER A 39 -8.31 20.72 1.77
CA SER A 39 -7.12 20.05 1.30
C SER A 39 -6.49 19.48 2.58
N GLN A 40 -6.79 18.21 2.86
CA GLN A 40 -6.02 17.47 3.84
C GLN A 40 -4.57 17.64 3.39
N GLN A 41 -3.79 18.36 4.18
CA GLN A 41 -2.35 18.42 3.97
C GLN A 41 -1.84 17.00 4.13
N LEU A 42 -1.46 16.40 3.00
CA LEU A 42 -0.87 15.07 2.99
C LEU A 42 0.45 15.12 3.75
N SER A 43 0.72 14.11 4.54
CA SER A 43 2.03 13.97 5.18
C SER A 43 3.11 13.78 4.12
N GLU A 44 4.34 14.10 4.46
CA GLU A 44 5.49 13.89 3.56
C GLU A 44 5.59 12.44 3.09
N GLN A 45 5.37 11.48 3.98
CA GLN A 45 5.35 10.05 3.64
C GLN A 45 4.23 9.69 2.67
N GLU A 46 3.05 10.30 2.79
CA GLU A 46 1.97 10.09 1.82
C GLU A 46 2.30 10.64 0.43
N LEU A 47 3.03 11.75 0.36
CA LEU A 47 3.51 12.32 -0.91
C LEU A 47 4.52 11.38 -1.58
N VAL A 48 5.52 10.89 -0.84
CA VAL A 48 6.51 9.94 -1.34
C VAL A 48 5.85 8.65 -1.86
N ARG A 49 4.86 8.09 -1.13
CA ARG A 49 4.13 6.90 -1.55
C ARG A 49 3.31 7.11 -2.82
N ARG A 50 2.77 8.32 -3.02
CA ARG A 50 2.06 8.68 -4.26
C ARG A 50 3.01 8.84 -5.43
N GLU A 51 4.21 9.34 -5.19
CA GLU A 51 5.27 9.38 -6.19
C GLU A 51 5.71 7.96 -6.60
N SER A 52 5.93 7.07 -5.62
CA SER A 52 6.20 5.64 -5.85
C SER A 52 5.09 4.97 -6.67
N LEU A 53 3.82 5.29 -6.38
CA LEU A 53 2.68 4.82 -7.16
C LEU A 53 2.75 5.25 -8.64
N THR A 54 3.13 6.50 -8.89
CA THR A 54 3.28 7.02 -10.25
C THR A 54 4.40 6.29 -10.99
N ARG A 55 5.55 6.12 -10.35
CA ARG A 55 6.69 5.38 -10.93
C ARG A 55 6.37 3.92 -11.22
N LEU A 56 5.61 3.24 -10.36
CA LEU A 56 5.16 1.86 -10.64
C LEU A 56 4.34 1.79 -11.92
N ARG A 57 3.43 2.74 -12.14
CA ARG A 57 2.64 2.83 -13.38
C ARG A 57 3.50 3.12 -14.62
N GLU A 58 4.51 3.97 -14.49
CA GLU A 58 5.47 4.26 -15.56
C GLU A 58 6.29 3.02 -15.96
N LEU A 59 6.59 2.15 -15.01
CA LEU A 59 7.21 0.84 -15.23
C LEU A 59 6.26 -0.23 -15.78
N GLY A 60 4.99 0.12 -16.04
CA GLY A 60 3.97 -0.81 -16.53
C GLY A 60 3.42 -1.77 -15.47
N ILE A 61 3.74 -1.56 -14.19
CA ILE A 61 3.24 -2.37 -13.08
C ILE A 61 1.90 -1.81 -12.62
N ASN A 62 0.84 -2.65 -12.69
CA ASN A 62 -0.46 -2.27 -12.16
C ASN A 62 -0.43 -2.37 -10.62
N PRO A 63 -0.55 -1.25 -9.88
CA PRO A 63 -0.48 -1.26 -8.42
C PRO A 63 -1.76 -1.80 -7.75
N TYR A 64 -2.82 -2.06 -8.51
CA TYR A 64 -4.12 -2.56 -8.04
C TYR A 64 -4.71 -3.54 -9.08
N PRO A 65 -4.11 -4.73 -9.28
CA PRO A 65 -4.65 -5.72 -10.18
C PRO A 65 -6.03 -6.19 -9.71
N GLN A 66 -6.95 -6.41 -10.65
CA GLN A 66 -8.32 -6.88 -10.36
C GLN A 66 -8.41 -8.40 -10.27
N ALA A 67 -7.43 -9.12 -10.80
CA ALA A 67 -7.42 -10.57 -10.79
C ALA A 67 -7.22 -11.14 -9.38
N LEU A 68 -7.92 -12.22 -9.09
CA LEU A 68 -7.71 -12.99 -7.88
C LEU A 68 -6.30 -13.62 -7.91
N TYR A 69 -5.51 -13.38 -6.87
CA TYR A 69 -4.21 -14.02 -6.74
C TYR A 69 -4.37 -15.47 -6.26
N PRO A 70 -3.72 -16.45 -6.91
CA PRO A 70 -3.96 -17.88 -6.66
C PRO A 70 -3.22 -18.37 -5.40
N VAL A 71 -3.62 -17.93 -4.22
CA VAL A 71 -3.05 -18.40 -2.95
C VAL A 71 -3.32 -19.88 -2.77
N THR A 72 -2.29 -20.66 -2.47
CA THR A 72 -2.39 -22.12 -2.27
C THR A 72 -2.45 -22.52 -0.80
N ILE A 73 -1.87 -21.72 0.09
CA ILE A 73 -1.69 -22.07 1.50
C ILE A 73 -1.55 -20.79 2.36
N LEU A 74 -1.94 -20.86 3.62
CA LEU A 74 -1.82 -19.76 4.58
C LEU A 74 -0.65 -19.98 5.55
N SER A 75 -0.20 -18.90 6.19
CA SER A 75 0.98 -18.88 7.07
C SER A 75 0.92 -19.88 8.22
N LYS A 76 -0.26 -20.06 8.81
CA LYS A 76 -0.47 -21.01 9.91
C LYS A 76 -0.29 -22.46 9.45
N GLU A 77 -0.93 -22.83 8.35
CA GLU A 77 -0.82 -24.16 7.78
C GLU A 77 0.61 -24.50 7.36
N ILE A 78 1.38 -23.51 6.84
CA ILE A 78 2.81 -23.69 6.53
C ILE A 78 3.61 -24.04 7.79
N LYS A 79 3.32 -23.39 8.92
CA LYS A 79 4.04 -23.62 10.18
C LYS A 79 3.68 -24.95 10.81
N GLU A 80 2.42 -25.38 10.68
CA GLU A 80 1.94 -26.68 11.19
C GLU A 80 2.39 -27.87 10.34
N ASN A 81 2.40 -27.70 9.01
CA ASN A 81 2.69 -28.75 8.04
C ASN A 81 3.91 -28.39 7.17
N TYR A 82 5.04 -28.11 7.84
CA TYR A 82 6.26 -27.77 7.13
C TYR A 82 6.85 -28.95 6.35
N GLU A 83 7.07 -28.73 5.07
CA GLU A 83 7.80 -29.63 4.17
C GLU A 83 8.87 -28.84 3.43
N GLU A 84 10.14 -29.23 3.59
CA GLU A 84 11.25 -28.55 2.92
C GLU A 84 11.16 -28.68 1.40
N GLY A 85 11.38 -27.58 0.67
CA GLY A 85 11.33 -27.54 -0.79
C GLY A 85 9.91 -27.53 -1.38
N LYS A 86 8.86 -27.57 -0.57
CA LYS A 86 7.48 -27.47 -1.07
C LYS A 86 7.25 -26.12 -1.72
N LYS A 87 6.71 -26.14 -2.96
CA LYS A 87 6.33 -24.92 -3.68
C LYS A 87 5.02 -24.38 -3.13
N VAL A 88 5.01 -23.11 -2.83
CA VAL A 88 3.86 -22.40 -2.26
C VAL A 88 3.63 -21.07 -2.95
N VAL A 89 2.36 -20.67 -2.96
CA VAL A 89 1.92 -19.34 -3.40
C VAL A 89 1.19 -18.71 -2.23
N ILE A 90 1.71 -17.63 -1.72
CA ILE A 90 1.17 -16.91 -0.57
C ILE A 90 0.92 -15.45 -0.93
N ALA A 91 0.00 -14.80 -0.23
CA ALA A 91 -0.21 -13.37 -0.33
C ALA A 91 -0.40 -12.78 1.06
N GLY A 92 0.12 -11.58 1.27
CA GLY A 92 0.00 -10.94 2.56
C GLY A 92 0.44 -9.48 2.54
N ARG A 93 0.21 -8.82 3.65
CA ARG A 93 0.66 -7.45 3.89
C ARG A 93 2.11 -7.46 4.35
N LEU A 94 2.93 -6.63 3.72
CA LEU A 94 4.32 -6.41 4.10
C LEU A 94 4.37 -5.63 5.43
N MET A 95 4.79 -6.29 6.51
CA MET A 95 4.82 -5.72 7.86
C MET A 95 6.22 -5.26 8.27
N SER A 96 7.25 -5.97 7.86
CA SER A 96 8.64 -5.58 8.09
C SER A 96 9.50 -5.92 6.88
N ARG A 97 10.64 -5.22 6.76
CA ARG A 97 11.61 -5.46 5.70
C ARG A 97 13.01 -5.11 6.17
N ARG A 98 13.92 -6.05 6.04
CA ARG A 98 15.35 -5.88 6.32
C ARG A 98 16.17 -6.17 5.08
N ILE A 99 16.74 -5.13 4.48
CA ILE A 99 17.55 -5.24 3.26
C ILE A 99 19.01 -5.40 3.62
N GLN A 100 19.65 -6.44 3.09
CA GLN A 100 21.07 -6.77 3.27
C GLN A 100 21.73 -6.96 1.90
N GLY A 101 22.01 -5.86 1.21
CA GLY A 101 22.66 -5.90 -0.11
C GLY A 101 21.82 -6.59 -1.18
N LYS A 102 22.26 -7.77 -1.64
CA LYS A 102 21.55 -8.59 -2.65
C LYS A 102 20.44 -9.45 -2.08
N ALA A 103 20.44 -9.67 -0.79
CA ALA A 103 19.45 -10.45 -0.07
C ALA A 103 18.62 -9.56 0.84
N SER A 104 17.39 -9.97 1.14
CA SER A 104 16.56 -9.32 2.14
C SER A 104 15.57 -10.27 2.74
N PHE A 105 15.26 -10.02 4.00
CA PHE A 105 14.17 -10.66 4.72
C PHE A 105 13.01 -9.69 4.84
N ALA A 106 11.82 -10.21 4.72
CA ALA A 106 10.60 -9.48 4.97
C ALA A 106 9.61 -10.37 5.72
N GLU A 107 8.63 -9.75 6.35
CA GLU A 107 7.56 -10.45 7.04
C GLU A 107 6.23 -10.11 6.37
N LEU A 108 5.51 -11.15 5.95
CA LEU A 108 4.17 -11.04 5.40
C LEU A 108 3.15 -11.46 6.44
N GLN A 109 2.11 -10.66 6.59
CA GLN A 109 0.95 -10.97 7.42
C GLN A 109 -0.24 -11.30 6.52
N ASP A 110 -0.79 -12.50 6.69
CA ASP A 110 -2.04 -12.94 6.08
C ASP A 110 -3.20 -12.93 7.10
N SER A 111 -4.28 -13.65 6.83
CA SER A 111 -5.45 -13.74 7.72
C SER A 111 -5.22 -14.61 8.96
N GLU A 112 -4.21 -15.48 8.97
CA GLU A 112 -3.97 -16.45 10.03
C GLU A 112 -2.68 -16.23 10.81
N GLY A 113 -1.80 -15.35 10.32
CA GLY A 113 -0.58 -15.03 11.02
C GLY A 113 0.46 -14.32 10.18
N ARG A 114 1.72 -14.54 10.55
CA ARG A 114 2.87 -13.95 9.87
C ARG A 114 3.85 -15.01 9.45
N ILE A 115 4.48 -14.80 8.30
CA ILE A 115 5.51 -15.68 7.78
C ILE A 115 6.67 -14.86 7.24
N GLN A 116 7.89 -15.35 7.49
CA GLN A 116 9.08 -14.76 6.93
C GLN A 116 9.24 -15.14 5.45
N VAL A 117 9.66 -14.19 4.64
CA VAL A 117 9.99 -14.39 3.23
C VAL A 117 11.40 -13.89 2.95
N TYR A 118 12.14 -14.64 2.15
CA TYR A 118 13.50 -14.35 1.77
C TYR A 118 13.58 -14.01 0.30
N PHE A 119 14.02 -12.80 0.03
CA PHE A 119 14.24 -12.29 -1.33
C PHE A 119 15.73 -12.32 -1.65
N ASN A 120 16.08 -12.94 -2.76
CA ASN A 120 17.43 -12.91 -3.31
C ASN A 120 17.36 -12.31 -4.72
N ARG A 121 18.14 -11.24 -4.97
CA ARG A 121 18.17 -10.55 -6.25
C ARG A 121 18.45 -11.51 -7.39
N ASP A 122 19.45 -12.36 -7.22
CA ASP A 122 19.96 -13.25 -8.29
C ASP A 122 18.99 -14.42 -8.58
N GLU A 123 17.97 -14.64 -7.73
CA GLU A 123 16.91 -15.64 -7.95
C GLU A 123 15.62 -15.04 -8.54
N ILE A 124 15.37 -13.77 -8.30
CA ILE A 124 14.15 -13.07 -8.72
C ILE A 124 14.34 -12.34 -10.04
N CYS A 125 15.55 -11.88 -10.28
CA CYS A 125 15.92 -11.10 -11.46
C CYS A 125 16.67 -11.96 -12.46
N SER A 126 16.51 -11.67 -13.77
CA SER A 126 17.40 -12.19 -14.79
C SER A 126 18.80 -11.55 -14.67
N GLU A 127 19.81 -12.18 -15.25
CA GLU A 127 21.20 -11.71 -15.15
C GLU A 127 21.38 -10.28 -15.67
N ASP A 128 20.59 -9.88 -16.67
CA ASP A 128 20.70 -8.58 -17.35
C ASP A 128 19.79 -7.49 -16.74
N ASP A 129 18.75 -7.85 -15.98
CA ASP A 129 17.78 -6.88 -15.46
C ASP A 129 17.53 -7.05 -13.95
N SER A 130 18.14 -6.18 -13.17
CA SER A 130 17.95 -6.12 -11.72
C SER A 130 16.90 -5.11 -11.25
N THR A 131 16.13 -4.52 -12.18
CA THR A 131 15.15 -3.46 -11.91
C THR A 131 14.08 -3.91 -10.92
N LEU A 132 13.59 -5.16 -11.06
CA LEU A 132 12.54 -5.69 -10.20
C LEU A 132 12.96 -5.71 -8.72
N TYR A 133 14.20 -6.07 -8.43
CA TYR A 133 14.70 -6.08 -7.06
C TYR A 133 15.20 -4.70 -6.59
N ASN A 134 16.05 -4.02 -7.41
CA ASN A 134 16.71 -2.80 -6.99
C ASN A 134 15.78 -1.57 -6.99
N ASP A 135 14.88 -1.48 -7.96
CA ASP A 135 13.97 -0.33 -8.05
C ASP A 135 12.59 -0.67 -7.47
N VAL A 136 11.95 -1.73 -7.93
CA VAL A 136 10.59 -2.03 -7.45
C VAL A 136 10.62 -2.46 -5.99
N TYR A 137 11.29 -3.57 -5.66
CA TYR A 137 11.27 -4.12 -4.31
C TYR A 137 11.92 -3.19 -3.27
N LYS A 138 13.11 -2.64 -3.55
CA LYS A 138 13.84 -1.81 -2.57
C LYS A 138 13.30 -0.40 -2.42
N LYS A 139 12.88 0.26 -3.52
CA LYS A 139 12.59 1.69 -3.53
C LYS A 139 11.10 2.01 -3.60
N LEU A 140 10.32 1.21 -4.36
CA LEU A 140 8.93 1.53 -4.66
C LEU A 140 7.92 0.79 -3.77
N LEU A 141 8.29 -0.36 -3.20
CA LEU A 141 7.46 -1.03 -2.21
C LEU A 141 7.65 -0.39 -0.83
N ASP A 142 6.55 -0.28 -0.09
CA ASP A 142 6.51 0.27 1.26
C ASP A 142 5.90 -0.74 2.25
N ILE A 143 6.21 -0.54 3.53
CA ILE A 143 5.53 -1.28 4.60
C ILE A 143 4.04 -0.93 4.58
N GLY A 144 3.21 -1.97 4.58
CA GLY A 144 1.75 -1.87 4.43
C GLY A 144 1.25 -2.27 3.05
N ASP A 145 2.12 -2.41 2.04
CA ASP A 145 1.73 -2.92 0.72
C ASP A 145 1.30 -4.39 0.80
N PHE A 146 0.36 -4.79 -0.05
CA PHE A 146 0.05 -6.20 -0.25
C PHE A 146 0.86 -6.75 -1.42
N ILE A 147 1.54 -7.85 -1.18
CA ILE A 147 2.28 -8.57 -2.20
C ILE A 147 1.89 -10.03 -2.23
N GLY A 148 1.92 -10.61 -3.42
CA GLY A 148 1.85 -12.03 -3.65
C GLY A 148 3.24 -12.58 -3.92
N VAL A 149 3.52 -13.78 -3.45
CA VAL A 149 4.83 -14.40 -3.53
C VAL A 149 4.67 -15.86 -3.94
N GLU A 150 5.43 -16.26 -4.95
CA GLU A 150 5.62 -17.66 -5.34
C GLU A 150 7.03 -18.09 -4.94
N GLY A 151 7.16 -19.22 -4.27
CA GLY A 151 8.46 -19.67 -3.81
C GLY A 151 8.46 -21.07 -3.21
N GLU A 152 9.56 -21.41 -2.56
CA GLU A 152 9.82 -22.70 -1.93
C GLU A 152 10.05 -22.56 -0.44
N LEU A 153 9.50 -23.47 0.35
CA LEU A 153 9.71 -23.48 1.79
C LEU A 153 11.14 -23.92 2.13
N PHE A 154 11.74 -23.22 3.06
CA PHE A 154 13.04 -23.61 3.61
C PHE A 154 13.14 -23.17 5.07
N LYS A 155 14.10 -23.75 5.77
CA LYS A 155 14.40 -23.37 7.14
C LYS A 155 15.70 -22.59 7.20
N THR A 156 15.67 -21.42 7.85
CA THR A 156 16.87 -20.62 8.03
C THR A 156 17.86 -21.28 9.01
N GLN A 157 19.10 -20.84 9.05
CA GLN A 157 20.11 -21.34 10.00
C GLN A 157 19.69 -21.18 11.47
N VAL A 158 18.83 -20.19 11.76
CA VAL A 158 18.28 -19.92 13.10
C VAL A 158 17.08 -20.81 13.42
N GLY A 159 16.59 -21.58 12.41
CA GLY A 159 15.45 -22.47 12.56
C GLY A 159 14.10 -21.85 12.19
N GLU A 160 14.04 -20.61 11.69
CA GLU A 160 12.79 -19.97 11.27
C GLU A 160 12.32 -20.53 9.91
N ILE A 161 11.03 -20.91 9.85
CA ILE A 161 10.39 -21.34 8.62
C ILE A 161 10.16 -20.13 7.71
N SER A 162 10.67 -20.19 6.50
CA SER A 162 10.67 -19.08 5.55
C SER A 162 10.34 -19.53 4.14
N VAL A 163 9.84 -18.62 3.32
CA VAL A 163 9.60 -18.84 1.90
C VAL A 163 10.72 -18.18 1.09
N ARG A 164 11.45 -18.96 0.32
CA ARG A 164 12.43 -18.48 -0.66
C ARG A 164 11.70 -18.04 -1.90
N VAL A 165 11.71 -16.74 -2.14
CA VAL A 165 10.94 -16.11 -3.23
C VAL A 165 11.60 -16.37 -4.57
N LYS A 166 10.82 -16.88 -5.53
CA LYS A 166 11.20 -17.01 -6.95
C LYS A 166 10.53 -15.95 -7.80
N LYS A 167 9.30 -15.56 -7.44
CA LYS A 167 8.54 -14.52 -8.12
C LYS A 167 7.69 -13.76 -7.10
N PHE A 168 7.49 -12.48 -7.32
CA PHE A 168 6.55 -11.69 -6.54
C PHE A 168 5.78 -10.71 -7.42
N ASP A 169 4.57 -10.39 -7.00
CA ASP A 169 3.66 -9.46 -7.65
C ASP A 169 3.13 -8.46 -6.63
N LEU A 170 2.98 -7.18 -7.03
CA LEU A 170 2.31 -6.18 -6.22
C LEU A 170 0.79 -6.33 -6.38
N LEU A 171 0.08 -6.55 -5.28
CA LEU A 171 -1.37 -6.73 -5.27
C LEU A 171 -2.11 -5.46 -4.85
N SER A 172 -1.55 -4.69 -3.93
CA SER A 172 -2.14 -3.41 -3.53
C SER A 172 -1.11 -2.48 -2.92
N LYS A 173 -1.01 -1.27 -3.45
CA LYS A 173 -0.14 -0.21 -2.93
C LYS A 173 -0.81 0.54 -1.78
N SER A 174 -0.17 0.57 -0.62
CA SER A 174 -0.61 1.35 0.53
C SER A 174 -0.17 2.81 0.42
N LEU A 175 -1.13 3.73 0.39
CA LEU A 175 -0.85 5.18 0.29
C LEU A 175 -0.72 5.87 1.65
N LYS A 176 -1.24 5.25 2.72
CA LYS A 176 -1.08 5.74 4.09
C LYS A 176 -0.09 4.85 4.84
N PRO A 177 0.86 5.44 5.57
CA PRO A 177 1.73 4.66 6.44
C PRO A 177 0.91 4.01 7.57
N LEU A 178 1.30 2.79 7.95
CA LEU A 178 0.75 2.15 9.14
C LEU A 178 1.38 2.77 10.40
N PRO A 179 0.62 2.97 11.47
CA PRO A 179 1.14 3.45 12.75
C PRO A 179 1.87 2.33 13.50
N LEU A 180 3.00 1.88 12.94
CA LEU A 180 3.82 0.85 13.55
C LEU A 180 4.73 1.47 14.62
N PRO A 181 4.89 0.82 15.77
CA PRO A 181 5.82 1.27 16.79
C PRO A 181 7.26 1.28 16.26
N LYS A 182 8.00 2.29 16.64
CA LYS A 182 9.43 2.42 16.33
C LYS A 182 10.20 2.18 17.62
N THR A 183 11.19 1.30 17.56
CA THR A 183 12.11 1.08 18.67
C THR A 183 13.41 1.80 18.35
N ASP A 184 13.90 2.63 19.27
CA ASP A 184 15.19 3.29 19.16
C ASP A 184 16.34 2.33 19.52
N SER A 185 17.60 2.82 19.42
CA SER A 185 18.79 2.06 19.75
C SER A 185 18.90 1.71 21.23
N GLU A 186 18.14 2.39 22.09
CA GLU A 186 18.12 2.18 23.55
C GLU A 186 16.98 1.23 23.98
N GLY A 187 16.15 0.76 23.03
CA GLY A 187 15.04 -0.15 23.29
C GLY A 187 13.73 0.54 23.68
N ASN A 188 13.67 1.89 23.66
CA ASN A 188 12.42 2.60 23.92
C ASN A 188 11.49 2.51 22.71
N VAL A 189 10.21 2.26 22.98
CA VAL A 189 9.18 2.16 21.95
C VAL A 189 8.51 3.52 21.78
N HIS A 190 8.62 4.10 20.60
CA HIS A 190 7.98 5.34 20.20
C HIS A 190 6.82 5.08 19.25
N ASP A 191 5.88 6.02 19.19
CA ASP A 191 4.73 5.98 18.28
C ASP A 191 3.86 4.70 18.41
N ALA A 192 3.87 4.06 19.58
CA ALA A 192 3.00 2.92 19.83
C ALA A 192 1.53 3.36 19.72
N PHE A 193 0.76 2.67 18.86
CA PHE A 193 -0.65 2.95 18.63
C PHE A 193 -1.50 2.39 19.77
N THR A 194 -1.37 2.98 20.97
CA THR A 194 -1.97 2.51 22.22
C THR A 194 -3.10 3.38 22.74
N ASP A 195 -3.17 4.65 22.31
CA ASP A 195 -4.23 5.57 22.74
C ASP A 195 -5.63 5.06 22.35
N PRO A 196 -6.55 4.84 23.31
CA PRO A 196 -7.87 4.30 23.03
C PRO A 196 -8.69 5.14 22.04
N GLU A 197 -8.61 6.47 22.13
CA GLU A 197 -9.36 7.35 21.24
C GLU A 197 -8.86 7.23 19.80
N MET A 198 -7.55 7.22 19.60
CA MET A 198 -6.95 7.04 18.28
C MET A 198 -7.26 5.65 17.69
N ARG A 199 -7.25 4.61 18.51
CA ARG A 199 -7.62 3.24 18.11
C ARG A 199 -9.09 3.17 17.67
N TYR A 200 -9.99 3.83 18.36
CA TYR A 200 -11.40 3.92 17.97
C TYR A 200 -11.58 4.70 16.66
N ARG A 201 -10.93 5.84 16.52
CA ARG A 201 -11.02 6.66 15.30
C ARG A 201 -10.43 6.00 14.07
N GLN A 202 -9.37 5.22 14.25
CA GLN A 202 -8.67 4.51 13.17
C GLN A 202 -8.73 3.00 13.35
N ARG A 203 -9.93 2.46 13.57
CA ARG A 203 -10.15 1.04 13.82
C ARG A 203 -9.54 0.13 12.77
N TYR A 204 -9.56 0.55 11.49
CA TYR A 204 -8.94 -0.17 10.40
C TYR A 204 -7.42 -0.34 10.55
N ALA A 205 -6.73 0.66 11.13
CA ALA A 205 -5.31 0.58 11.41
C ALA A 205 -5.03 -0.26 12.68
N ASP A 206 -5.87 -0.09 13.69
CA ASP A 206 -5.81 -0.84 14.94
C ASP A 206 -5.85 -2.36 14.72
N LEU A 207 -6.80 -2.84 13.90
CA LEU A 207 -6.92 -4.26 13.56
C LEU A 207 -5.73 -4.85 12.80
N VAL A 208 -4.89 -4.01 12.18
CA VAL A 208 -3.69 -4.46 11.47
C VAL A 208 -2.47 -4.46 12.38
N VAL A 209 -2.37 -3.47 13.27
CA VAL A 209 -1.18 -3.24 14.10
C VAL A 209 -1.26 -4.00 15.42
N ASN A 210 -2.46 -4.09 15.99
CA ASN A 210 -2.75 -4.77 17.27
C ASN A 210 -3.75 -5.91 17.01
N PRO A 211 -3.31 -7.05 16.44
CA PRO A 211 -4.16 -8.20 16.16
C PRO A 211 -4.67 -8.89 17.43
#